data_dbc9d523ee9cf85bda236ab2a6caeb0c
#
_entry.id   dbc9d523ee9cf85bda236ab2a6caeb0c
#
_cell.length_a   1.000
_cell.length_b   1.000
_cell.length_c   1.000
_cell.angle_alpha   90.00
_cell.angle_beta   90.00
_cell.angle_gamma   90.00
#
_symmetry.space_group_name_H-M   'P 1'
#
loop_
_entity.id
_entity.type
_entity.pdbx_description
1 polymer ?
#
loop_
_entity_poly.entity_id
_entity_poly.type
_entity_poly.pdbx_seq_one_letter_code
_entity_poly.pdbx_strand_id
1 'polypeptide(L)'
;MEKFMTLLQEKLTPIANFCGTERHFASMQKGFMSAISFILVSAVFMILANPPVTADLVAQGGFWSVFGPWLDFATANKLTLLIPFNMTMGILSVIVTFAIAYNLAGTYKMPKLNAGMTSLVMFLIAAAPSSYYQLADESVLQAVPCTYLGAQGLFTAIIVALVSVEVTRFCQTKGITIKMPDGVPPFLSETFGAIVPMLANILIFFGGNLLIQMIDPTLSIPSVIEKLLAAPLSVAVDSVPGALLICFMTLLFWCFGVHGNMLVMPITAPVTLAAFAANASLYAAGQPLECHPV
;
A
#
# COMPACT_ATOMS: atom_id res chain seq x y z
N MET A 1 31.98 24.97 13.73
CA MET A 1 31.18 23.75 13.57
C MET A 1 30.02 23.67 14.57
N GLU A 2 30.27 23.89 15.85
CA GLU A 2 29.21 23.84 16.90
C GLU A 2 28.02 24.80 16.64
N LYS A 3 28.28 26.08 16.34
CA LYS A 3 27.21 27.05 16.03
C LYS A 3 26.33 26.64 14.82
N PHE A 4 26.91 26.01 13.81
CA PHE A 4 26.18 25.52 12.65
C PHE A 4 25.32 24.31 13.02
N MET A 5 25.85 23.38 13.80
CA MET A 5 25.12 22.22 14.31
C MET A 5 23.95 22.64 15.22
N THR A 6 24.17 23.59 16.11
CA THR A 6 23.11 24.12 17.00
C THR A 6 21.99 24.78 16.19
N LEU A 7 22.32 25.59 15.18
CA LEU A 7 21.34 26.25 14.32
C LEU A 7 20.56 25.26 13.46
N LEU A 8 21.22 24.19 13.00
CA LEU A 8 20.57 23.09 12.29
C LEU A 8 19.63 22.31 13.23
N GLN A 9 20.05 22.01 14.45
CA GLN A 9 19.23 21.36 15.47
C GLN A 9 18.00 22.20 15.80
N GLU A 10 18.14 23.48 16.06
CA GLU A 10 17.03 24.37 16.39
C GLU A 10 15.97 24.44 15.28
N LYS A 11 16.38 24.35 14.00
CA LYS A 11 15.44 24.42 12.87
C LYS A 11 14.91 23.07 12.43
N LEU A 12 15.69 22.01 12.46
CA LEU A 12 15.28 20.69 11.95
C LEU A 12 14.60 19.82 13.00
N THR A 13 14.96 19.94 14.29
CA THR A 13 14.29 19.17 15.35
C THR A 13 12.79 19.44 15.43
N PRO A 14 12.28 20.68 15.33
CA PRO A 14 10.83 20.92 15.29
C PRO A 14 10.15 20.27 14.08
N ILE A 15 10.78 20.30 12.90
CA ILE A 15 10.24 19.68 11.68
C ILE A 15 10.21 18.15 11.82
N ALA A 16 11.30 17.58 12.30
CA ALA A 16 11.40 16.15 12.53
C ALA A 16 10.38 15.64 13.56
N ASN A 17 10.24 16.39 14.67
CA ASN A 17 9.24 16.09 15.69
C ASN A 17 7.81 16.25 15.15
N PHE A 18 7.55 17.29 14.36
CA PHE A 18 6.25 17.47 13.71
C PHE A 18 5.92 16.29 12.81
N CYS A 19 6.80 15.90 11.90
CA CYS A 19 6.61 14.74 11.03
C CYS A 19 6.44 13.43 11.81
N GLY A 20 7.18 13.23 12.91
CA GLY A 20 7.11 12.03 13.74
C GLY A 20 5.87 11.95 14.63
N THR A 21 5.27 13.10 14.97
CA THR A 21 4.09 13.18 15.86
C THR A 21 2.80 13.52 15.12
N GLU A 22 2.91 14.00 13.87
CA GLU A 22 1.74 14.29 13.05
C GLU A 22 0.95 12.99 12.80
N ARG A 23 -0.37 13.06 13.02
CA ARG A 23 -1.26 11.89 13.10
C ARG A 23 -1.31 11.10 11.80
N HIS A 24 -1.34 11.79 10.66
CA HIS A 24 -1.42 11.14 9.35
C HIS A 24 -0.11 10.42 9.02
N PHE A 25 1.03 11.08 9.17
CA PHE A 25 2.34 10.47 8.96
C PHE A 25 2.59 9.28 9.89
N ALA A 26 2.32 9.44 11.19
CA ALA A 26 2.47 8.36 12.16
C ALA A 26 1.55 7.16 11.83
N SER A 27 0.34 7.42 11.32
CA SER A 27 -0.59 6.35 10.94
C SER A 27 -0.17 5.65 9.65
N MET A 28 0.34 6.38 8.65
CA MET A 28 0.93 5.81 7.44
C MET A 28 2.11 4.90 7.80
N GLN A 29 3.04 5.38 8.61
CA GLN A 29 4.19 4.61 9.06
C GLN A 29 3.75 3.30 9.77
N LYS A 30 2.83 3.38 10.74
CA LYS A 30 2.32 2.18 11.43
C LYS A 30 1.60 1.23 10.47
N GLY A 31 0.90 1.75 9.48
CA GLY A 31 0.26 0.96 8.44
C GLY A 31 1.26 0.16 7.61
N PHE A 32 2.34 0.79 7.14
CA PHE A 32 3.41 0.09 6.43
C PHE A 32 4.16 -0.91 7.30
N MET A 33 4.45 -0.56 8.55
CA MET A 33 5.08 -1.49 9.49
C MET A 33 4.24 -2.74 9.73
N SER A 34 2.91 -2.62 9.77
CA SER A 34 2.00 -3.76 9.88
C SER A 34 2.06 -4.70 8.68
N ALA A 35 2.44 -4.19 7.51
CA ALA A 35 2.51 -4.96 6.27
C ALA A 35 3.81 -5.78 6.13
N ILE A 36 4.85 -5.51 6.93
CA ILE A 36 6.17 -6.16 6.81
C ILE A 36 6.07 -7.68 6.94
N SER A 37 5.26 -8.20 7.86
CA SER A 37 5.10 -9.65 8.03
C SER A 37 4.53 -10.34 6.77
N PHE A 38 3.60 -9.68 6.07
CA PHE A 38 3.04 -10.19 4.81
C PHE A 38 4.08 -10.15 3.69
N ILE A 39 4.91 -9.10 3.64
CA ILE A 39 6.00 -8.97 2.66
C ILE A 39 7.05 -10.09 2.88
N LEU A 40 7.43 -10.35 4.13
CA LEU A 40 8.40 -11.40 4.45
C LEU A 40 7.88 -12.80 4.08
N VAL A 41 6.62 -13.09 4.40
CA VAL A 41 6.00 -14.37 4.00
C VAL A 41 5.92 -14.50 2.48
N SER A 42 5.55 -13.42 1.78
CA SER A 42 5.49 -13.43 0.31
C SER A 42 6.86 -13.72 -0.32
N ALA A 43 7.93 -13.16 0.24
CA ALA A 43 9.29 -13.38 -0.25
C ALA A 43 9.71 -14.86 -0.15
N VAL A 44 9.33 -15.57 0.92
CA VAL A 44 9.61 -17.01 1.06
C VAL A 44 8.98 -17.81 -0.09
N PHE A 45 7.70 -17.57 -0.39
CA PHE A 45 7.02 -18.26 -1.47
C PHE A 45 7.53 -17.86 -2.86
N MET A 46 7.95 -16.61 -3.04
CA MET A 46 8.59 -16.17 -4.27
C MET A 46 9.91 -16.92 -4.52
N ILE A 47 10.75 -17.07 -3.49
CA ILE A 47 12.01 -17.83 -3.59
C ILE A 47 11.75 -19.30 -3.85
N LEU A 48 10.75 -19.91 -3.16
CA LEU A 48 10.39 -21.30 -3.39
C LEU A 48 9.92 -21.57 -4.82
N ALA A 49 9.15 -20.64 -5.41
CA ALA A 49 8.65 -20.73 -6.76
C ALA A 49 9.69 -20.39 -7.85
N ASN A 50 10.76 -19.71 -7.48
CA ASN A 50 11.82 -19.27 -8.40
C ASN A 50 13.20 -19.54 -7.78
N PRO A 51 13.71 -20.78 -7.89
CA PRO A 51 15.05 -21.12 -7.40
C PRO A 51 16.12 -20.24 -8.06
N PRO A 52 17.18 -19.85 -7.34
CA PRO A 52 18.22 -18.95 -7.87
C PRO A 52 19.21 -19.69 -8.79
N VAL A 53 18.69 -20.60 -9.63
CA VAL A 53 19.46 -21.41 -10.59
C VAL A 53 18.67 -21.56 -11.88
N THR A 54 19.38 -21.62 -12.99
CA THR A 54 18.82 -21.89 -14.32
C THR A 54 19.07 -23.34 -14.73
N ALA A 55 18.28 -23.85 -15.68
CA ALA A 55 18.49 -25.18 -16.24
C ALA A 55 19.91 -25.38 -16.80
N ASP A 56 20.48 -24.33 -17.43
CA ASP A 56 21.83 -24.36 -17.99
C ASP A 56 22.90 -24.48 -16.90
N LEU A 57 22.72 -23.80 -15.75
CA LEU A 57 23.65 -23.94 -14.62
C LEU A 57 23.59 -25.34 -13.99
N VAL A 58 22.38 -25.90 -13.87
CA VAL A 58 22.20 -27.26 -13.36
C VAL A 58 22.82 -28.29 -14.31
N ALA A 59 22.70 -28.09 -15.65
CA ALA A 59 23.30 -28.96 -16.67
C ALA A 59 24.83 -28.93 -16.68
N GLN A 60 25.47 -27.87 -16.22
CA GLN A 60 26.94 -27.79 -16.07
C GLN A 60 27.48 -28.75 -14.98
N GLY A 61 26.61 -29.26 -14.10
CA GLY A 61 27.00 -30.20 -13.05
C GLY A 61 27.68 -29.55 -11.85
N GLY A 62 28.32 -30.39 -11.02
CA GLY A 62 29.00 -29.92 -9.82
C GLY A 62 28.06 -29.43 -8.73
N PHE A 63 28.41 -28.31 -8.07
CA PHE A 63 27.59 -27.74 -6.99
C PHE A 63 26.14 -27.39 -7.41
N TRP A 64 25.98 -26.93 -8.63
CA TRP A 64 24.67 -26.49 -9.13
C TRP A 64 23.69 -27.62 -9.37
N SER A 65 24.14 -28.85 -9.62
CA SER A 65 23.29 -30.02 -9.83
C SER A 65 22.43 -30.38 -8.58
N VAL A 66 22.90 -29.99 -7.38
CA VAL A 66 22.13 -30.20 -6.12
C VAL A 66 20.79 -29.49 -6.14
N PHE A 67 20.68 -28.38 -6.87
CA PHE A 67 19.44 -27.59 -6.98
C PHE A 67 18.48 -28.11 -8.07
N GLY A 68 18.87 -29.10 -8.87
CA GLY A 68 18.05 -29.67 -9.94
C GLY A 68 16.68 -30.12 -9.49
N PRO A 69 16.54 -30.99 -8.45
CA PRO A 69 15.25 -31.42 -7.94
C PRO A 69 14.33 -30.27 -7.49
N TRP A 70 14.91 -29.19 -6.90
CA TRP A 70 14.14 -28.01 -6.53
C TRP A 70 13.67 -27.24 -7.77
N LEU A 71 14.54 -27.06 -8.76
CA LEU A 71 14.17 -26.40 -10.02
C LEU A 71 13.02 -27.13 -10.73
N ASP A 72 13.12 -28.45 -10.83
CA ASP A 72 12.09 -29.30 -11.45
C ASP A 72 10.75 -29.19 -10.71
N PHE A 73 10.77 -29.31 -9.38
CA PHE A 73 9.60 -29.15 -8.53
C PHE A 73 8.97 -27.76 -8.67
N ALA A 74 9.78 -26.72 -8.59
CA ALA A 74 9.33 -25.34 -8.70
C ALA A 74 8.71 -25.04 -10.08
N THR A 75 9.33 -25.54 -11.15
CA THR A 75 8.84 -25.38 -12.51
C THR A 75 7.49 -26.09 -12.70
N ALA A 76 7.37 -27.32 -12.22
CA ALA A 76 6.13 -28.11 -12.33
C ALA A 76 4.96 -27.51 -11.50
N ASN A 77 5.26 -26.85 -10.37
CA ASN A 77 4.25 -26.37 -9.41
C ASN A 77 4.21 -24.84 -9.29
N LYS A 78 4.81 -24.09 -10.22
CA LYS A 78 5.02 -22.65 -10.14
C LYS A 78 3.76 -21.86 -9.81
N LEU A 79 2.67 -22.11 -10.53
CA LEU A 79 1.40 -21.40 -10.33
C LEU A 79 0.83 -21.63 -8.92
N THR A 80 0.93 -22.87 -8.42
CA THR A 80 0.46 -23.22 -7.07
C THR A 80 1.33 -22.58 -5.99
N LEU A 81 2.65 -22.58 -6.16
CA LEU A 81 3.60 -21.96 -5.23
C LEU A 81 3.47 -20.44 -5.17
N LEU A 82 3.01 -19.80 -6.24
CA LEU A 82 2.79 -18.36 -6.28
C LEU A 82 1.44 -17.91 -5.67
N ILE A 83 0.52 -18.82 -5.36
CA ILE A 83 -0.77 -18.44 -4.72
C ILE A 83 -0.56 -17.66 -3.43
N PRO A 84 0.26 -18.08 -2.46
CA PRO A 84 0.48 -17.30 -1.24
C PRO A 84 1.14 -15.94 -1.51
N PHE A 85 2.06 -15.83 -2.48
CA PHE A 85 2.62 -14.56 -2.91
C PHE A 85 1.54 -13.62 -3.46
N ASN A 86 0.68 -14.09 -4.35
CA ASN A 86 -0.40 -13.31 -4.92
C ASN A 86 -1.44 -12.88 -3.87
N MET A 87 -1.66 -13.71 -2.83
CA MET A 87 -2.61 -13.42 -1.74
C MET A 87 -1.98 -12.65 -0.56
N THR A 88 -0.73 -12.23 -0.68
CA THR A 88 -0.04 -11.38 0.30
C THR A 88 0.45 -10.11 -0.39
N MET A 89 1.50 -10.19 -1.21
CA MET A 89 2.05 -9.06 -1.95
C MET A 89 1.07 -8.54 -3.02
N GLY A 90 0.33 -9.43 -3.68
CA GLY A 90 -0.65 -9.07 -4.70
C GLY A 90 -1.88 -8.31 -4.19
N ILE A 91 -2.13 -8.32 -2.87
CA ILE A 91 -3.21 -7.54 -2.22
C ILE A 91 -2.68 -6.57 -1.15
N LEU A 92 -1.40 -6.19 -1.24
CA LEU A 92 -0.73 -5.39 -0.22
C LEU A 92 -1.43 -4.06 0.08
N SER A 93 -1.95 -3.38 -0.95
CA SER A 93 -2.67 -2.11 -0.80
C SER A 93 -3.96 -2.23 0.01
N VAL A 94 -4.65 -3.36 -0.08
CA VAL A 94 -5.84 -3.65 0.74
C VAL A 94 -5.46 -3.71 2.22
N ILE A 95 -4.38 -4.42 2.54
CA ILE A 95 -3.86 -4.57 3.90
C ILE A 95 -3.42 -3.23 4.46
N VAL A 96 -2.65 -2.46 3.67
CA VAL A 96 -2.13 -1.14 4.06
C VAL A 96 -3.26 -0.13 4.27
N THR A 97 -4.28 -0.11 3.39
CA THR A 97 -5.45 0.77 3.55
C THR A 97 -6.13 0.55 4.89
N PHE A 98 -6.43 -0.71 5.22
CA PHE A 98 -7.04 -1.05 6.51
C PHE A 98 -6.15 -0.61 7.68
N ALA A 99 -4.85 -0.93 7.63
CA ALA A 99 -3.92 -0.67 8.71
C ALA A 99 -3.71 0.84 8.95
N ILE A 100 -3.60 1.66 7.91
CA ILE A 100 -3.50 3.12 8.04
C ILE A 100 -4.76 3.69 8.67
N ALA A 101 -5.94 3.32 8.15
CA ALA A 101 -7.22 3.82 8.65
C ALA A 101 -7.48 3.40 10.11
N TYR A 102 -7.16 2.16 10.46
CA TYR A 102 -7.24 1.64 11.83
C TYR A 102 -6.38 2.45 12.80
N ASN A 103 -5.14 2.74 12.41
CA ASN A 103 -4.22 3.52 13.24
C ASN A 103 -4.67 4.99 13.34
N LEU A 104 -5.09 5.62 12.24
CA LEU A 104 -5.53 7.02 12.21
C LEU A 104 -6.80 7.21 13.06
N ALA A 105 -7.79 6.33 12.91
CA ALA A 105 -8.99 6.36 13.74
C ALA A 105 -8.67 6.25 15.24
N GLY A 106 -7.65 5.45 15.59
CA GLY A 106 -7.16 5.34 16.96
C GLY A 106 -6.63 6.65 17.53
N THR A 107 -5.97 7.48 16.72
CA THR A 107 -5.48 8.81 17.16
C THR A 107 -6.62 9.77 17.46
N TYR A 108 -7.77 9.59 16.80
CA TYR A 108 -9.00 10.38 16.99
C TYR A 108 -9.95 9.77 18.04
N LYS A 109 -9.57 8.65 18.66
CA LYS A 109 -10.43 7.89 19.60
C LYS A 109 -11.75 7.44 18.99
N MET A 110 -11.76 7.20 17.67
CA MET A 110 -12.88 6.65 16.93
C MET A 110 -12.86 5.11 16.96
N PRO A 111 -13.99 4.42 16.66
CA PRO A 111 -14.04 2.96 16.51
C PRO A 111 -13.08 2.50 15.39
N LYS A 112 -11.92 1.95 15.79
CA LYS A 112 -10.80 1.62 14.89
C LYS A 112 -11.19 0.58 13.84
N LEU A 113 -11.91 -0.48 14.28
CA LEU A 113 -12.30 -1.58 13.40
C LEU A 113 -13.26 -1.09 12.32
N ASN A 114 -14.29 -0.33 12.69
CA ASN A 114 -15.26 0.21 11.76
C ASN A 114 -14.61 1.15 10.73
N ALA A 115 -13.68 2.00 11.17
CA ALA A 115 -12.94 2.89 10.28
C ALA A 115 -12.05 2.10 9.31
N GLY A 116 -11.32 1.09 9.80
CA GLY A 116 -10.50 0.21 8.97
C GLY A 116 -11.33 -0.53 7.91
N MET A 117 -12.46 -1.14 8.32
CA MET A 117 -13.35 -1.86 7.40
C MET A 117 -13.99 -0.92 6.37
N THR A 118 -14.45 0.26 6.80
CA THR A 118 -14.98 1.28 5.88
C THR A 118 -13.94 1.66 4.84
N SER A 119 -12.72 2.00 5.25
CA SER A 119 -11.64 2.38 4.33
C SER A 119 -11.28 1.27 3.36
N LEU A 120 -11.24 0.01 3.82
CA LEU A 120 -11.00 -1.16 2.98
C LEU A 120 -12.08 -1.27 1.89
N VAL A 121 -13.35 -1.15 2.25
CA VAL A 121 -14.45 -1.18 1.27
C VAL A 121 -14.36 -0.01 0.29
N MET A 122 -14.05 1.20 0.76
CA MET A 122 -13.85 2.36 -0.10
C MET A 122 -12.69 2.17 -1.07
N PHE A 123 -11.60 1.55 -0.62
CA PHE A 123 -10.48 1.22 -1.48
C PHE A 123 -10.87 0.24 -2.59
N LEU A 124 -11.63 -0.81 -2.27
CA LEU A 124 -12.13 -1.76 -3.27
C LEU A 124 -13.07 -1.08 -4.28
N ILE A 125 -13.96 -0.21 -3.83
CA ILE A 125 -14.85 0.57 -4.71
C ILE A 125 -14.05 1.49 -5.65
N ALA A 126 -13.01 2.13 -5.14
CA ALA A 126 -12.19 3.06 -5.92
C ALA A 126 -11.22 2.37 -6.87
N ALA A 127 -10.55 1.30 -6.41
CA ALA A 127 -9.39 0.70 -7.06
C ALA A 127 -9.69 -0.60 -7.81
N ALA A 128 -10.73 -1.32 -7.42
CA ALA A 128 -11.02 -2.65 -7.94
C ALA A 128 -12.54 -2.91 -8.03
N PRO A 129 -13.31 -2.03 -8.70
CA PRO A 129 -14.74 -2.23 -8.86
C PRO A 129 -15.00 -3.55 -9.60
N SER A 130 -15.92 -4.35 -9.09
CA SER A 130 -16.31 -5.60 -9.76
C SER A 130 -16.86 -5.33 -11.15
N SER A 131 -16.41 -6.09 -12.13
CA SER A 131 -16.78 -5.96 -13.53
C SER A 131 -17.26 -7.30 -14.07
N TYR A 132 -18.11 -7.26 -15.09
CA TYR A 132 -18.63 -8.45 -15.76
C TYR A 132 -17.83 -8.67 -17.05
N TYR A 133 -17.26 -9.86 -17.21
CA TYR A 133 -16.50 -10.29 -18.36
C TYR A 133 -17.23 -11.39 -19.07
N GLN A 134 -17.43 -11.26 -20.39
CA GLN A 134 -17.98 -12.33 -21.20
C GLN A 134 -16.85 -13.28 -21.59
N LEU A 135 -17.02 -14.55 -21.26
CA LEU A 135 -16.09 -15.60 -21.60
C LEU A 135 -16.35 -16.12 -23.02
N ALA A 136 -15.42 -16.89 -23.58
CA ALA A 136 -15.52 -17.43 -24.94
C ALA A 136 -16.69 -18.44 -25.12
N ASP A 137 -17.21 -19.00 -24.05
CA ASP A 137 -18.38 -19.89 -23.98
C ASP A 137 -19.70 -19.15 -23.76
N GLU A 138 -19.72 -17.81 -23.96
CA GLU A 138 -20.86 -16.90 -23.72
C GLU A 138 -21.28 -16.79 -22.25
N SER A 139 -20.66 -17.49 -21.31
CA SER A 139 -20.92 -17.33 -19.90
C SER A 139 -20.39 -15.96 -19.39
N VAL A 140 -21.02 -15.42 -18.34
CA VAL A 140 -20.64 -14.15 -17.72
C VAL A 140 -19.94 -14.42 -16.40
N LEU A 141 -18.67 -13.99 -16.30
CA LEU A 141 -17.90 -14.04 -15.08
C LEU A 141 -17.89 -12.67 -14.42
N GLN A 142 -18.34 -12.59 -13.16
CA GLN A 142 -18.10 -11.40 -12.34
C GLN A 142 -16.71 -11.54 -11.70
N ALA A 143 -15.82 -10.59 -11.98
CA ALA A 143 -14.46 -10.60 -11.46
C ALA A 143 -14.07 -9.23 -10.89
N VAL A 144 -13.10 -9.25 -9.99
CA VAL A 144 -12.50 -8.06 -9.39
C VAL A 144 -11.11 -7.90 -9.97
N PRO A 145 -10.79 -6.77 -10.63
CA PRO A 145 -9.47 -6.55 -11.20
C PRO A 145 -8.42 -6.40 -10.08
N CYS A 146 -7.31 -7.13 -10.20
CA CYS A 146 -6.27 -7.13 -9.18
C CYS A 146 -5.18 -6.07 -9.41
N THR A 147 -5.23 -5.30 -10.51
CA THR A 147 -4.17 -4.38 -10.96
C THR A 147 -3.69 -3.44 -9.86
N TYR A 148 -4.60 -2.83 -9.11
CA TYR A 148 -4.28 -1.88 -8.05
C TYR A 148 -4.41 -2.44 -6.63
N LEU A 149 -4.66 -3.75 -6.46
CA LEU A 149 -4.73 -4.35 -5.13
C LEU A 149 -3.34 -4.56 -4.50
N GLY A 150 -2.32 -4.78 -5.31
CA GLY A 150 -0.92 -4.92 -4.92
C GLY A 150 -0.20 -3.58 -4.73
N ALA A 151 1.12 -3.61 -4.86
CA ALA A 151 1.98 -2.45 -4.59
C ALA A 151 1.71 -1.22 -5.47
N GLN A 152 1.21 -1.40 -6.70
CA GLN A 152 0.84 -0.28 -7.60
C GLN A 152 -0.27 0.60 -7.02
N GLY A 153 -1.16 0.04 -6.19
CA GLY A 153 -2.24 0.79 -5.56
C GLY A 153 -1.87 1.49 -4.24
N LEU A 154 -0.63 1.44 -3.77
CA LEU A 154 -0.25 1.93 -2.44
C LEU A 154 -0.50 3.43 -2.25
N PHE A 155 -0.27 4.27 -3.26
CA PHE A 155 -0.61 5.70 -3.17
C PHE A 155 -2.12 5.91 -3.06
N THR A 156 -2.90 5.15 -3.82
CA THR A 156 -4.36 5.15 -3.70
C THR A 156 -4.80 4.68 -2.32
N ALA A 157 -4.17 3.62 -1.80
CA ALA A 157 -4.42 3.10 -0.45
C ALA A 157 -4.24 4.16 0.63
N ILE A 158 -3.14 4.91 0.57
CA ILE A 158 -2.86 6.03 1.49
C ILE A 158 -3.97 7.07 1.41
N ILE A 159 -4.26 7.58 0.21
CA ILE A 159 -5.24 8.66 0.02
C ILE A 159 -6.63 8.20 0.48
N VAL A 160 -7.06 7.01 0.07
CA VAL A 160 -8.37 6.46 0.47
C VAL A 160 -8.46 6.29 1.98
N ALA A 161 -7.41 5.74 2.62
CA ALA A 161 -7.40 5.54 4.06
C ALA A 161 -7.51 6.87 4.83
N LEU A 162 -6.73 7.87 4.44
CA LEU A 162 -6.73 9.17 5.11
C LEU A 162 -8.07 9.89 4.88
N VAL A 163 -8.52 10.00 3.64
CA VAL A 163 -9.76 10.71 3.29
C VAL A 163 -10.97 10.04 3.92
N SER A 164 -11.09 8.71 3.87
CA SER A 164 -12.26 8.02 4.42
C SER A 164 -12.39 8.19 5.93
N VAL A 165 -11.27 8.19 6.66
CA VAL A 165 -11.26 8.44 8.11
C VAL A 165 -11.64 9.89 8.41
N GLU A 166 -11.10 10.88 7.66
CA GLU A 166 -11.44 12.29 7.87
C GLU A 166 -12.91 12.60 7.53
N VAL A 167 -13.46 12.00 6.48
CA VAL A 167 -14.90 12.10 6.15
C VAL A 167 -15.74 11.51 7.29
N THR A 168 -15.38 10.34 7.78
CA THR A 168 -16.07 9.69 8.90
C THR A 168 -16.00 10.55 10.16
N ARG A 169 -14.82 11.09 10.46
CA ARG A 169 -14.62 12.02 11.58
C ARG A 169 -15.45 13.29 11.44
N PHE A 170 -15.46 13.87 10.24
CA PHE A 170 -16.28 15.06 9.96
C PHE A 170 -17.76 14.79 10.24
N CYS A 171 -18.32 13.69 9.73
CA CYS A 171 -19.70 13.30 10.00
C CYS A 171 -19.98 13.13 11.50
N GLN A 172 -19.08 12.45 12.23
CA GLN A 172 -19.24 12.25 13.67
C GLN A 172 -19.16 13.56 14.46
N THR A 173 -18.20 14.43 14.15
CA THR A 173 -18.03 15.71 14.87
C THR A 173 -19.17 16.70 14.58
N LYS A 174 -19.79 16.62 13.40
CA LYS A 174 -20.96 17.43 13.05
C LYS A 174 -22.28 16.80 13.48
N GLY A 175 -22.27 15.60 14.08
CA GLY A 175 -23.46 14.89 14.49
C GLY A 175 -24.30 14.35 13.32
N ILE A 176 -23.70 14.22 12.12
CA ILE A 176 -24.31 13.63 10.92
C ILE A 176 -24.20 12.11 11.03
N THR A 177 -24.88 11.56 12.02
CA THR A 177 -24.90 10.12 12.34
C THR A 177 -26.27 9.71 12.87
N ILE A 178 -26.60 8.44 12.75
CA ILE A 178 -27.82 7.91 13.38
C ILE A 178 -27.54 7.79 14.89
N LYS A 179 -28.30 8.54 15.67
CA LYS A 179 -28.23 8.48 17.13
C LYS A 179 -29.21 7.43 17.64
N MET A 180 -28.72 6.52 18.48
CA MET A 180 -29.54 5.54 19.14
C MET A 180 -30.07 6.07 20.49
N PRO A 181 -31.28 5.63 20.92
CA PRO A 181 -31.81 5.95 22.25
C PRO A 181 -30.89 5.42 23.37
N ASP A 182 -31.02 6.05 24.56
CA ASP A 182 -30.34 5.58 25.75
C ASP A 182 -30.75 4.15 26.10
N GLY A 183 -29.79 3.30 26.49
CA GLY A 183 -29.99 1.90 26.82
C GLY A 183 -29.66 0.90 25.70
N VAL A 184 -29.36 1.38 24.47
CA VAL A 184 -28.83 0.51 23.40
C VAL A 184 -27.37 0.14 23.69
N PRO A 185 -26.96 -1.13 23.55
CA PRO A 185 -25.58 -1.53 23.73
C PRO A 185 -24.61 -0.72 22.85
N PRO A 186 -23.42 -0.31 23.36
CA PRO A 186 -22.49 0.56 22.67
C PRO A 186 -22.12 0.07 21.27
N PHE A 187 -21.91 -1.24 21.08
CA PHE A 187 -21.52 -1.80 19.79
C PHE A 187 -22.61 -1.62 18.69
N LEU A 188 -23.89 -1.69 19.07
CA LEU A 188 -24.99 -1.41 18.15
C LEU A 188 -25.03 0.07 17.79
N SER A 189 -24.86 0.94 18.79
CA SER A 189 -24.82 2.39 18.60
C SER A 189 -23.69 2.80 17.66
N GLU A 190 -22.50 2.20 17.80
CA GLU A 190 -21.38 2.40 16.88
C GLU A 190 -21.67 1.91 15.47
N THR A 191 -22.31 0.76 15.32
CA THR A 191 -22.64 0.17 14.02
C THR A 191 -23.63 1.06 13.26
N PHE A 192 -24.74 1.46 13.89
CA PHE A 192 -25.73 2.34 13.26
C PHE A 192 -25.18 3.75 13.03
N GLY A 193 -24.34 4.25 13.95
CA GLY A 193 -23.65 5.53 13.78
C GLY A 193 -22.68 5.58 12.61
N ALA A 194 -22.19 4.43 12.14
CA ALA A 194 -21.28 4.33 11.00
C ALA A 194 -21.99 4.37 9.64
N ILE A 195 -23.32 4.15 9.58
CA ILE A 195 -24.05 4.02 8.30
C ILE A 195 -23.97 5.30 7.47
N VAL A 196 -24.29 6.46 8.06
CA VAL A 196 -24.30 7.75 7.34
C VAL A 196 -22.88 8.15 6.89
N PRO A 197 -21.83 8.07 7.75
CA PRO A 197 -20.47 8.27 7.32
C PRO A 197 -20.03 7.33 6.19
N MET A 198 -20.43 6.06 6.23
CA MET A 198 -20.13 5.09 5.18
C MET A 198 -20.78 5.47 3.84
N LEU A 199 -22.06 5.88 3.85
CA LEU A 199 -22.75 6.37 2.66
C LEU A 199 -22.07 7.63 2.09
N ALA A 200 -21.65 8.57 2.95
CA ALA A 200 -20.91 9.75 2.51
C ALA A 200 -19.58 9.37 1.83
N ASN A 201 -18.85 8.41 2.38
CA ASN A 201 -17.64 7.88 1.78
C ASN A 201 -17.91 7.20 0.42
N ILE A 202 -18.97 6.39 0.30
CA ILE A 202 -19.36 5.77 -0.98
C ILE A 202 -19.65 6.85 -2.03
N LEU A 203 -20.40 7.89 -1.68
CA LEU A 203 -20.68 8.99 -2.60
C LEU A 203 -19.42 9.70 -3.07
N ILE A 204 -18.42 9.87 -2.21
CA ILE A 204 -17.15 10.50 -2.57
C ILE A 204 -16.34 9.60 -3.50
N PHE A 205 -16.10 8.35 -3.15
CA PHE A 205 -15.19 7.48 -3.92
C PHE A 205 -15.85 6.90 -5.16
N PHE A 206 -17.08 6.40 -5.05
CA PHE A 206 -17.83 5.91 -6.21
C PHE A 206 -18.24 7.06 -7.12
N GLY A 207 -18.81 8.14 -6.56
CA GLY A 207 -19.15 9.34 -7.32
C GLY A 207 -17.94 10.00 -7.96
N GLY A 208 -16.80 10.07 -7.24
CA GLY A 208 -15.52 10.54 -7.79
C GLY A 208 -15.04 9.72 -8.98
N ASN A 209 -15.13 8.39 -8.90
CA ASN A 209 -14.81 7.52 -10.04
C ASN A 209 -15.72 7.78 -11.24
N LEU A 210 -17.05 7.91 -11.02
CA LEU A 210 -18.00 8.21 -12.09
C LEU A 210 -17.70 9.57 -12.76
N LEU A 211 -17.40 10.60 -11.97
CA LEU A 211 -17.05 11.93 -12.50
C LEU A 211 -15.78 11.89 -13.35
N ILE A 212 -14.75 11.14 -12.92
CA ILE A 212 -13.52 10.95 -13.69
C ILE A 212 -13.81 10.22 -15.01
N GLN A 213 -14.62 9.16 -14.98
CA GLN A 213 -15.00 8.37 -16.15
C GLN A 213 -15.91 9.15 -17.13
N MET A 214 -16.64 10.15 -16.66
CA MET A 214 -17.39 11.06 -17.55
C MET A 214 -16.47 11.97 -18.39
N ILE A 215 -15.26 12.26 -17.88
CA ILE A 215 -14.24 13.04 -18.62
C ILE A 215 -13.49 12.13 -19.59
N ASP A 216 -13.01 10.97 -19.10
CA ASP A 216 -12.37 9.94 -19.89
C ASP A 216 -12.72 8.56 -19.32
N PRO A 217 -13.46 7.72 -20.09
CA PRO A 217 -13.87 6.38 -19.66
C PRO A 217 -12.72 5.42 -19.29
N THR A 218 -11.49 5.73 -19.72
CA THR A 218 -10.31 4.91 -19.43
C THR A 218 -9.66 5.25 -18.09
N LEU A 219 -10.03 6.40 -17.49
CA LEU A 219 -9.47 6.86 -16.24
C LEU A 219 -10.26 6.34 -15.03
N SER A 220 -9.53 6.18 -13.94
CA SER A 220 -10.06 5.84 -12.62
C SER A 220 -9.28 6.60 -11.54
N ILE A 221 -9.80 6.66 -10.31
CA ILE A 221 -9.07 7.29 -9.20
C ILE A 221 -7.63 6.77 -9.09
N PRO A 222 -7.36 5.45 -9.11
CA PRO A 222 -5.99 4.95 -9.07
C PRO A 222 -5.12 5.40 -10.25
N SER A 223 -5.63 5.35 -11.48
CA SER A 223 -4.87 5.75 -12.66
C SER A 223 -4.52 7.24 -12.68
N VAL A 224 -5.40 8.08 -12.14
CA VAL A 224 -5.13 9.52 -11.97
C VAL A 224 -4.05 9.74 -10.90
N ILE A 225 -4.16 9.06 -9.75
CA ILE A 225 -3.16 9.14 -8.67
C ILE A 225 -1.81 8.60 -9.16
N GLU A 226 -1.80 7.50 -9.91
CA GLU A 226 -0.58 6.94 -10.50
C GLU A 226 0.11 7.96 -11.41
N LYS A 227 -0.62 8.56 -12.34
CA LYS A 227 -0.05 9.55 -13.28
C LYS A 227 0.42 10.84 -12.60
N LEU A 228 -0.31 11.31 -11.58
CA LEU A 228 -0.02 12.60 -10.94
C LEU A 228 1.00 12.50 -9.80
N LEU A 229 1.04 11.40 -9.08
CA LEU A 229 1.87 11.24 -7.88
C LEU A 229 2.89 10.11 -8.03
N ALA A 230 2.44 8.89 -8.36
CA ALA A 230 3.31 7.74 -8.36
C ALA A 230 4.41 7.82 -9.43
N ALA A 231 4.07 8.13 -10.67
CA ALA A 231 5.03 8.18 -11.76
C ALA A 231 6.09 9.29 -11.59
N PRO A 232 5.75 10.56 -11.28
CA PRO A 232 6.78 11.58 -11.01
C PRO A 232 7.67 11.25 -9.82
N LEU A 233 7.09 10.66 -8.76
CA LEU A 233 7.84 10.33 -7.56
C LEU A 233 8.77 9.13 -7.80
N SER A 234 8.34 8.12 -8.56
CA SER A 234 9.22 7.00 -8.97
C SER A 234 10.44 7.51 -9.71
N VAL A 235 10.25 8.36 -10.72
CA VAL A 235 11.38 8.94 -11.48
C VAL A 235 12.33 9.72 -10.55
N ALA A 236 11.79 10.45 -9.59
CA ALA A 236 12.61 11.20 -8.63
C ALA A 236 13.39 10.26 -7.69
N VAL A 237 12.76 9.23 -7.15
CA VAL A 237 13.35 8.26 -6.21
C VAL A 237 14.38 7.36 -6.92
N ASP A 238 14.09 6.90 -8.13
CA ASP A 238 14.99 6.02 -8.91
C ASP A 238 16.18 6.77 -9.53
N SER A 239 16.22 8.10 -9.42
CA SER A 239 17.36 8.88 -9.88
C SER A 239 18.50 8.87 -8.87
N VAL A 240 19.77 8.87 -9.36
CA VAL A 240 20.95 8.95 -8.49
C VAL A 240 20.91 10.18 -7.55
N PRO A 241 20.53 11.41 -8.01
CA PRO A 241 20.36 12.53 -7.10
C PRO A 241 19.26 12.31 -6.05
N GLY A 242 18.15 11.68 -6.42
CA GLY A 242 17.05 11.36 -5.51
C GLY A 242 17.47 10.36 -4.43
N ALA A 243 18.14 9.28 -4.82
CA ALA A 243 18.70 8.30 -3.90
C ALA A 243 19.67 8.94 -2.90
N LEU A 244 20.59 9.76 -3.39
CA LEU A 244 21.53 10.50 -2.53
C LEU A 244 20.82 11.46 -1.59
N LEU A 245 19.77 12.15 -2.06
CA LEU A 245 18.97 13.05 -1.21
C LEU A 245 18.24 12.28 -0.11
N ILE A 246 17.63 11.12 -0.43
CA ILE A 246 16.95 10.26 0.54
C ILE A 246 17.94 9.76 1.59
N CYS A 247 19.08 9.23 1.17
CA CYS A 247 20.14 8.80 2.08
C CYS A 247 20.64 9.95 2.95
N PHE A 248 20.90 11.12 2.36
CA PHE A 248 21.34 12.31 3.08
C PHE A 248 20.31 12.75 4.13
N MET A 249 19.04 12.84 3.76
CA MET A 249 17.97 13.23 4.69
C MET A 249 17.80 12.22 5.81
N THR A 250 17.87 10.93 5.50
CA THR A 250 17.80 9.84 6.49
C THR A 250 18.93 9.96 7.51
N LEU A 251 20.17 10.13 7.04
CA LEU A 251 21.35 10.28 7.90
C LEU A 251 21.31 11.59 8.69
N LEU A 252 20.86 12.67 8.06
CA LEU A 252 20.71 13.97 8.71
C LEU A 252 19.76 13.88 9.92
N PHE A 253 18.59 13.25 9.78
CA PHE A 253 17.66 13.06 10.89
C PHE A 253 18.26 12.18 11.99
N TRP A 254 19.05 11.16 11.65
CA TRP A 254 19.75 10.34 12.64
C TRP A 254 20.77 11.13 13.46
N CYS A 255 21.49 12.08 12.84
CA CYS A 255 22.41 12.98 13.55
C CYS A 255 21.68 13.82 14.63
N PHE A 256 20.38 14.04 14.49
CA PHE A 256 19.56 14.78 15.46
C PHE A 256 18.80 13.87 16.44
N GLY A 257 19.14 12.57 16.48
CA GLY A 257 18.52 11.60 17.40
C GLY A 257 17.10 11.19 16.98
N VAL A 258 16.67 11.53 15.77
CA VAL A 258 15.39 11.12 15.21
C VAL A 258 15.62 9.96 14.22
N HIS A 259 14.78 8.93 14.28
CA HIS A 259 14.92 7.79 13.39
C HIS A 259 14.54 8.17 11.94
N GLY A 260 15.55 8.59 11.16
CA GLY A 260 15.38 9.20 9.85
C GLY A 260 14.57 8.34 8.87
N ASN A 261 14.83 7.03 8.84
CA ASN A 261 14.09 6.11 7.97
C ASN A 261 12.56 6.14 8.26
N MET A 262 12.16 6.28 9.52
CA MET A 262 10.75 6.36 9.88
C MET A 262 10.05 7.61 9.31
N LEU A 263 10.78 8.70 9.12
CA LEU A 263 10.23 9.93 8.53
C LEU A 263 10.15 9.87 7.00
N VAL A 264 11.10 9.20 6.38
CA VAL A 264 11.19 9.10 4.90
C VAL A 264 10.30 7.97 4.36
N MET A 265 10.12 6.90 5.13
CA MET A 265 9.38 5.69 4.75
C MET A 265 7.96 5.94 4.20
N PRO A 266 7.12 6.82 4.75
CA PRO A 266 5.77 7.06 4.19
C PRO A 266 5.78 7.56 2.75
N ILE A 267 6.88 8.18 2.33
CA ILE A 267 7.07 8.70 0.97
C ILE A 267 7.73 7.65 0.07
N THR A 268 8.77 6.98 0.57
CA THR A 268 9.59 6.05 -0.23
C THR A 268 8.99 4.65 -0.32
N ALA A 269 8.33 4.15 0.73
CA ALA A 269 7.82 2.79 0.75
C ALA A 269 6.85 2.46 -0.41
N PRO A 270 5.90 3.31 -0.81
CA PRO A 270 5.05 3.01 -1.95
C PRO A 270 5.84 2.81 -3.24
N VAL A 271 6.85 3.65 -3.50
CA VAL A 271 7.71 3.55 -4.70
C VAL A 271 8.57 2.30 -4.65
N THR A 272 9.29 2.10 -3.54
CA THR A 272 10.20 0.97 -3.36
C THR A 272 9.47 -0.37 -3.45
N LEU A 273 8.30 -0.48 -2.80
CA LEU A 273 7.50 -1.71 -2.82
C LEU A 273 6.89 -1.96 -4.21
N ALA A 274 6.51 -0.91 -4.96
CA ALA A 274 6.06 -1.06 -6.34
C ALA A 274 7.19 -1.56 -7.24
N ALA A 275 8.41 -1.01 -7.11
CA ALA A 275 9.59 -1.46 -7.84
C ALA A 275 9.96 -2.91 -7.49
N PHE A 276 9.92 -3.30 -6.22
CA PHE A 276 10.13 -4.69 -5.81
C PHE A 276 9.10 -5.65 -6.40
N ALA A 277 7.82 -5.27 -6.40
CA ALA A 277 6.76 -6.10 -6.98
C ALA A 277 6.92 -6.24 -8.50
N ALA A 278 7.27 -5.16 -9.20
CA ALA A 278 7.57 -5.19 -10.64
C ALA A 278 8.75 -6.12 -10.94
N ASN A 279 9.87 -5.96 -10.22
CA ASN A 279 11.04 -6.82 -10.37
C ASN A 279 10.74 -8.29 -10.03
N ALA A 280 9.93 -8.56 -9.02
CA ALA A 280 9.51 -9.91 -8.68
C ALA A 280 8.71 -10.57 -9.82
N SER A 281 7.82 -9.81 -10.48
CA SER A 281 7.05 -10.32 -11.63
C SER A 281 7.91 -10.52 -12.87
N LEU A 282 8.87 -9.63 -13.17
CA LEU A 282 9.85 -9.79 -14.25
C LEU A 282 10.73 -11.03 -14.02
N TYR A 283 11.23 -11.18 -12.80
CA TYR A 283 12.02 -12.36 -12.42
C TYR A 283 11.21 -13.65 -12.58
N ALA A 284 9.97 -13.66 -12.12
CA ALA A 284 9.08 -14.82 -12.28
C ALA A 284 8.78 -15.15 -13.75
N ALA A 285 8.80 -14.14 -14.64
CA ALA A 285 8.64 -14.32 -16.09
C ALA A 285 9.95 -14.68 -16.82
N GLY A 286 11.09 -14.73 -16.12
CA GLY A 286 12.41 -14.95 -16.71
C GLY A 286 12.90 -13.77 -17.54
N GLN A 287 12.39 -12.56 -17.27
CA GLN A 287 12.76 -11.33 -17.97
C GLN A 287 13.83 -10.56 -17.20
N PRO A 288 14.65 -9.72 -17.88
CA PRO A 288 15.61 -8.86 -17.19
C PRO A 288 14.90 -7.87 -16.27
N LEU A 289 15.56 -7.53 -15.16
CA LEU A 289 15.04 -6.56 -14.20
C LEU A 289 15.21 -5.14 -14.77
N GLU A 290 14.15 -4.35 -14.75
CA GLU A 290 14.15 -2.99 -15.32
C GLU A 290 14.09 -1.89 -14.24
N CYS A 291 13.62 -2.23 -13.02
CA CYS A 291 13.50 -1.27 -11.93
C CYS A 291 14.68 -1.37 -10.97
N HIS A 292 15.23 -0.24 -10.57
CA HIS A 292 16.28 -0.15 -9.55
C HIS A 292 15.64 0.34 -8.24
N PRO A 293 15.24 -0.56 -7.32
CA PRO A 293 14.76 -0.12 -6.00
C PRO A 293 15.93 0.50 -5.23
N VAL A 294 15.75 1.73 -4.79
CA VAL A 294 16.72 2.50 -4.00
C VAL A 294 16.67 2.11 -2.52
#